data_4fce54439796b9095e487e9bc4f03731
#
_entry.id   4fce54439796b9095e487e9bc4f03731
#
_cell.length_a   1.000
_cell.length_b   1.000
_cell.length_c   1.000
_cell.angle_alpha   90.00
_cell.angle_beta   90.00
_cell.angle_gamma   90.00
#
_symmetry.space_group_name_H-M   'P 1'
#
loop_
_entity.id
_entity.type
_entity.pdbx_description
1 polymer ?
#
loop_
_entity_poly.entity_id
_entity_poly.type
_entity_poly.pdbx_seq_one_letter_code
_entity_poly.pdbx_strand_id
1 'polypeptide(L)'
;MKTIHITSQDELPQVAEAVIRSLGRRTVVAFRGEMGAGKTTLIREIAAELGAADTVTSPTFAIVNQYKGEGNRRIHHFDFYRINDLREAFDFGYEEYFYSGDLCLVEWPEKIEQLLPDNVMTVRITVDSDTARTFEID
;
A
#
# COMPACT_ATOMS: atom_id res chain seq x y z
N MET A 1 0.94 -16.17 -7.73
CA MET A 1 1.03 -14.80 -8.26
C MET A 1 -0.16 -14.50 -9.19
N LYS A 2 -0.74 -13.33 -9.07
CA LYS A 2 -1.85 -12.90 -9.91
C LYS A 2 -1.44 -11.68 -10.71
N THR A 3 -1.70 -11.67 -12.00
CA THR A 3 -1.40 -10.53 -12.87
C THR A 3 -2.71 -9.97 -13.42
N ILE A 4 -2.90 -8.65 -13.27
CA ILE A 4 -4.07 -7.94 -13.78
C ILE A 4 -3.60 -6.79 -14.65
N HIS A 5 -4.15 -6.71 -15.85
CA HIS A 5 -3.88 -5.61 -16.77
C HIS A 5 -5.13 -4.76 -16.92
N ILE A 6 -5.01 -3.45 -16.73
CA ILE A 6 -6.11 -2.51 -16.96
C ILE A 6 -5.71 -1.47 -17.98
N THR A 7 -6.70 -0.97 -18.72
CA THR A 7 -6.49 0.06 -19.75
C THR A 7 -7.03 1.41 -19.31
N SER A 8 -7.79 1.46 -18.22
CA SER A 8 -8.41 2.68 -17.71
C SER A 8 -8.45 2.63 -16.18
N GLN A 9 -8.34 3.79 -15.55
CA GLN A 9 -8.44 3.93 -14.10
C GLN A 9 -9.81 3.47 -13.58
N ASP A 10 -10.84 3.47 -14.41
CA ASP A 10 -12.18 2.99 -14.05
C ASP A 10 -12.18 1.52 -13.66
N GLU A 11 -11.18 0.76 -14.10
CA GLU A 11 -11.04 -0.66 -13.79
C GLU A 11 -10.28 -0.92 -12.49
N LEU A 12 -9.80 0.13 -11.84
CA LEU A 12 -8.99 -0.01 -10.62
C LEU A 12 -9.71 -0.72 -9.46
N PRO A 13 -11.03 -0.56 -9.27
CA PRO A 13 -11.72 -1.28 -8.20
C PRO A 13 -11.52 -2.80 -8.24
N GLN A 14 -11.42 -3.41 -9.42
CA GLN A 14 -11.16 -4.85 -9.52
C GLN A 14 -9.77 -5.22 -9.02
N VAL A 15 -8.79 -4.34 -9.21
CA VAL A 15 -7.43 -4.56 -8.69
C VAL A 15 -7.43 -4.48 -7.17
N ALA A 16 -8.10 -3.47 -6.61
CA ALA A 16 -8.22 -3.31 -5.17
C ALA A 16 -8.86 -4.55 -4.52
N GLU A 17 -9.93 -5.04 -5.12
CA GLU A 17 -10.62 -6.24 -4.65
C GLU A 17 -9.70 -7.45 -4.70
N ALA A 18 -8.92 -7.61 -5.76
CA ALA A 18 -8.00 -8.72 -5.90
C ALA A 18 -6.90 -8.68 -4.83
N VAL A 19 -6.39 -7.49 -4.51
CA VAL A 19 -5.40 -7.33 -3.44
C VAL A 19 -5.99 -7.77 -2.11
N ILE A 20 -7.19 -7.29 -1.79
CA ILE A 20 -7.87 -7.61 -0.53
C ILE A 20 -8.11 -9.12 -0.41
N ARG A 21 -8.59 -9.76 -1.47
CA ARG A 21 -8.85 -11.20 -1.47
C ARG A 21 -7.57 -12.03 -1.32
N SER A 22 -6.46 -11.52 -1.83
CA SER A 22 -5.19 -12.24 -1.80
C SER A 22 -4.44 -12.12 -0.48
N LEU A 23 -4.89 -11.25 0.43
CA LEU A 23 -4.21 -11.00 1.70
C LEU A 23 -4.06 -12.25 2.57
N GLY A 24 -5.12 -13.02 2.72
CA GLY A 24 -5.12 -14.11 3.67
C GLY A 24 -4.88 -13.59 5.07
N ARG A 25 -3.83 -14.09 5.72
CA ARG A 25 -3.43 -13.66 7.07
C ARG A 25 -2.41 -12.52 7.05
N ARG A 26 -1.98 -12.11 5.87
CA ARG A 26 -0.99 -11.04 5.74
C ARG A 26 -1.61 -9.69 6.04
N THR A 27 -0.87 -8.81 6.69
CA THR A 27 -1.34 -7.48 7.07
C THR A 27 -0.48 -6.37 6.52
N VAL A 28 0.70 -6.67 5.98
CA VAL A 28 1.58 -5.66 5.40
C VAL A 28 1.67 -5.87 3.90
N VAL A 29 1.37 -4.81 3.15
CA VAL A 29 1.40 -4.81 1.68
C VAL A 29 2.41 -3.77 1.21
N ALA A 30 3.39 -4.20 0.43
CA ALA A 30 4.41 -3.33 -0.14
C ALA A 30 4.08 -3.04 -1.59
N PHE A 31 3.95 -1.75 -1.92
CA PHE A 31 3.63 -1.30 -3.28
C PHE A 31 4.91 -0.84 -3.97
N ARG A 32 5.26 -1.52 -5.06
CA ARG A 32 6.46 -1.23 -5.84
C ARG A 32 6.08 -0.68 -7.21
N GLY A 33 6.75 0.36 -7.62
CA GLY A 33 6.51 0.99 -8.91
C GLY A 33 7.23 2.32 -8.97
N GLU A 34 7.50 2.79 -10.17
CA GLU A 34 8.15 4.09 -10.36
C GLU A 34 7.25 5.24 -9.90
N MET A 35 7.84 6.41 -9.74
CA MET A 35 7.10 7.63 -9.43
C MET A 35 6.00 7.84 -10.47
N GLY A 36 4.78 8.11 -10.01
CA GLY A 36 3.65 8.31 -10.92
C GLY A 36 2.97 7.05 -11.41
N ALA A 37 3.41 5.86 -10.94
CA ALA A 37 2.79 4.59 -11.36
C ALA A 37 1.35 4.43 -10.87
N GLY A 38 0.96 5.14 -9.80
CA GLY A 38 -0.38 5.07 -9.25
C GLY A 38 -0.48 4.31 -7.94
N LYS A 39 0.60 4.23 -7.18
CA LYS A 39 0.61 3.54 -5.88
C LYS A 39 -0.39 4.15 -4.91
N THR A 40 -0.38 5.47 -4.76
CA THR A 40 -1.31 6.17 -3.87
C THR A 40 -2.75 6.01 -4.35
N THR A 41 -2.97 6.04 -5.67
CA THR A 41 -4.29 5.88 -6.25
C THR A 41 -4.87 4.50 -5.94
N LEU A 42 -4.05 3.45 -6.05
CA LEU A 42 -4.49 2.10 -5.69
C LEU A 42 -4.76 1.98 -4.18
N ILE A 43 -3.91 2.55 -3.35
CA ILE A 43 -4.12 2.56 -1.90
C ILE A 43 -5.44 3.23 -1.55
N ARG A 44 -5.76 4.35 -2.21
CA ARG A 44 -7.04 5.03 -2.03
C ARG A 44 -8.21 4.12 -2.37
N GLU A 45 -8.09 3.38 -3.45
CA GLU A 45 -9.15 2.46 -3.88
C GLU A 45 -9.32 1.30 -2.89
N ILE A 46 -8.20 0.75 -2.38
CA ILE A 46 -8.23 -0.31 -1.37
C ILE A 46 -8.93 0.19 -0.10
N ALA A 47 -8.57 1.40 0.36
CA ALA A 47 -9.20 1.98 1.55
C ALA A 47 -10.69 2.17 1.35
N ALA A 48 -11.11 2.64 0.18
CA ALA A 48 -12.52 2.83 -0.15
C ALA A 48 -13.28 1.50 -0.12
N GLU A 49 -12.69 0.44 -0.69
CA GLU A 49 -13.29 -0.90 -0.67
C GLU A 49 -13.44 -1.44 0.75
N LEU A 50 -12.58 -1.01 1.67
CA LEU A 50 -12.65 -1.40 3.09
C LEU A 50 -13.52 -0.47 3.92
N GLY A 51 -14.21 0.46 3.27
CA GLY A 51 -15.19 1.32 3.94
C GLY A 51 -14.61 2.57 4.61
N ALA A 52 -13.40 2.99 4.24
CA ALA A 52 -12.82 4.21 4.77
C ALA A 52 -13.59 5.43 4.26
N ALA A 53 -14.09 6.25 5.18
CA ALA A 53 -14.86 7.45 4.84
C ALA A 53 -13.97 8.64 4.51
N ASP A 54 -12.73 8.63 5.02
CA ASP A 54 -11.79 9.73 4.83
C ASP A 54 -11.13 9.67 3.45
N THR A 55 -10.77 10.84 2.93
CA THR A 55 -10.00 10.92 1.70
C THR A 55 -8.56 10.48 1.98
N VAL A 56 -8.12 9.47 1.24
CA VAL A 56 -6.75 8.97 1.35
C VAL A 56 -5.82 9.87 0.53
N THR A 57 -4.79 10.40 1.18
CA THR A 57 -3.74 11.18 0.52
C THR A 57 -2.39 10.63 0.95
N SER A 58 -1.36 10.89 0.16
CA SER A 58 0.00 10.54 0.58
C SER A 58 0.37 11.35 1.81
N PRO A 59 1.04 10.74 2.80
CA PRO A 59 1.56 11.49 3.93
C PRO A 59 2.54 12.57 3.45
N THR A 60 2.29 13.83 3.81
CA THR A 60 3.10 14.96 3.33
C THR A 60 4.19 15.33 4.32
N PHE A 61 3.83 15.45 5.59
CA PHE A 61 4.74 15.86 6.65
C PHE A 61 4.99 14.77 7.68
N ALA A 62 4.22 13.69 7.62
CA ALA A 62 4.37 12.53 8.46
C ALA A 62 4.74 11.35 7.59
N ILE A 63 5.35 10.31 8.18
CA ILE A 63 5.68 9.08 7.47
C ILE A 63 4.43 8.22 7.32
N VAL A 64 3.49 8.31 8.26
CA VAL A 64 2.31 7.46 8.30
C VAL A 64 1.03 8.27 8.52
N ASN A 65 -0.03 7.90 7.78
CA ASN A 65 -1.38 8.37 8.01
C ASN A 65 -2.25 7.17 8.41
N GLN A 66 -3.24 7.40 9.25
CA GLN A 66 -4.15 6.37 9.71
C GLN A 66 -5.58 6.66 9.25
N TYR A 67 -6.25 5.62 8.76
CA TYR A 67 -7.64 5.70 8.33
C TYR A 67 -8.45 4.62 9.03
N LYS A 68 -9.75 4.88 9.19
CA LYS A 68 -10.65 3.93 9.83
C LYS A 68 -11.62 3.39 8.77
N GLY A 69 -11.59 2.08 8.57
CA GLY A 69 -12.53 1.37 7.71
C GLY A 69 -13.73 0.84 8.49
N GLU A 70 -14.52 0.00 7.83
CA GLU A 70 -15.67 -0.64 8.47
C GLU A 70 -15.24 -1.59 9.59
N GLY A 71 -16.11 -1.76 10.58
CA GLY A 71 -15.88 -2.71 11.66
C GLY A 71 -14.70 -2.37 12.55
N ASN A 72 -14.40 -1.09 12.71
CA ASN A 72 -13.26 -0.60 13.49
C ASN A 72 -11.90 -1.01 12.92
N ARG A 73 -11.87 -1.39 11.65
CA ARG A 73 -10.62 -1.74 10.98
C ARG A 73 -9.74 -0.50 10.87
N ARG A 74 -8.48 -0.64 11.25
CA ARG A 74 -7.50 0.44 11.13
C ARG A 74 -6.59 0.17 9.93
N ILE A 75 -6.35 1.21 9.14
CA ILE A 75 -5.50 1.15 7.96
C ILE A 75 -4.40 2.18 8.13
N HIS A 76 -3.15 1.73 8.07
CA HIS A 76 -2.00 2.61 8.18
C HIS A 76 -1.36 2.73 6.80
N HIS A 77 -1.23 3.95 6.29
CA HIS A 77 -0.63 4.25 5.01
C HIS A 77 0.74 4.89 5.22
N PHE A 78 1.79 4.18 4.82
CA PHE A 78 3.18 4.61 4.98
C PHE A 78 3.73 5.11 3.65
N ASP A 79 4.51 6.18 3.70
CA ASP A 79 5.28 6.65 2.56
C ASP A 79 6.71 6.91 3.03
N PHE A 80 7.64 6.03 2.61
CA PHE A 80 9.04 6.10 3.02
C PHE A 80 9.92 6.83 2.01
N TYR A 81 9.33 7.52 1.04
CA TYR A 81 10.10 8.19 -0.01
C TYR A 81 11.19 9.12 0.55
N ARG A 82 10.89 9.84 1.62
CA ARG A 82 11.79 10.83 2.22
C ARG A 82 12.76 10.27 3.26
N ILE A 83 12.66 8.99 3.56
CA ILE A 83 13.58 8.38 4.52
C ILE A 83 14.96 8.27 3.87
N ASN A 84 15.99 8.71 4.61
CA ASN A 84 17.38 8.64 4.19
C ASN A 84 18.16 7.57 4.96
N ASP A 85 17.67 7.16 6.13
CA ASP A 85 18.35 6.26 7.03
C ASP A 85 17.31 5.39 7.74
N LEU A 86 17.61 4.09 7.89
CA LEU A 86 16.72 3.16 8.58
C LEU A 86 16.42 3.58 10.03
N ARG A 87 17.30 4.33 10.67
CA ARG A 87 17.06 4.82 12.02
C ARG A 87 15.81 5.69 12.11
N GLU A 88 15.45 6.38 11.04
CA GLU A 88 14.23 7.18 11.03
C GLU A 88 12.98 6.30 11.21
N ALA A 89 13.00 5.07 10.66
CA ALA A 89 11.90 4.13 10.83
C ALA A 89 11.84 3.61 12.28
N PHE A 90 12.99 3.35 12.89
CA PHE A 90 13.06 2.95 14.31
C PHE A 90 12.56 4.08 15.21
N ASP A 91 12.92 5.31 14.90
CA ASP A 91 12.58 6.47 15.73
C ASP A 91 11.06 6.68 15.83
N PHE A 92 10.30 6.40 14.77
CA PHE A 92 8.85 6.56 14.86
C PHE A 92 8.11 5.26 15.26
N GLY A 93 8.84 4.16 15.48
CA GLY A 93 8.28 2.93 16.01
C GLY A 93 7.53 2.07 15.00
N TYR A 94 8.12 1.83 13.83
CA TYR A 94 7.47 1.06 12.76
C TYR A 94 6.94 -0.31 13.22
N GLU A 95 7.61 -0.93 14.20
CA GLU A 95 7.26 -2.26 14.68
C GLU A 95 5.86 -2.31 15.28
N GLU A 96 5.46 -1.25 16.00
CA GLU A 96 4.12 -1.20 16.59
C GLU A 96 3.04 -1.28 15.52
N TYR A 97 3.30 -0.73 14.34
CA TYR A 97 2.33 -0.77 13.23
C TYR A 97 2.38 -2.10 12.50
N PHE A 98 3.56 -2.54 12.09
CA PHE A 98 3.70 -3.74 11.26
C PHE A 98 3.27 -5.02 11.97
N TYR A 99 3.37 -5.07 13.28
CA TYR A 99 3.02 -6.24 14.08
C TYR A 99 1.77 -6.05 14.94
N SER A 100 0.98 -5.00 14.65
CA SER A 100 -0.25 -4.70 15.38
C SER A 100 -1.44 -5.57 14.97
N GLY A 101 -1.38 -6.19 13.79
CA GLY A 101 -2.52 -6.87 13.19
C GLY A 101 -3.37 -5.97 12.31
N ASP A 102 -3.13 -4.65 12.34
CA ASP A 102 -3.82 -3.71 11.47
C ASP A 102 -3.22 -3.76 10.06
N LEU A 103 -4.01 -3.38 9.07
CA LEU A 103 -3.55 -3.36 7.68
C LEU A 103 -2.57 -2.21 7.49
N CYS A 104 -1.40 -2.52 6.94
CA CYS A 104 -0.35 -1.54 6.64
C CYS A 104 -0.08 -1.54 5.14
N LEU A 105 -0.30 -0.40 4.50
CA LEU A 105 -0.08 -0.21 3.07
C LEU A 105 1.14 0.68 2.90
N VAL A 106 2.20 0.14 2.29
CA VAL A 106 3.54 0.75 2.29
C VAL A 106 3.95 1.19 0.90
N GLU A 107 4.21 2.49 0.72
CA GLU A 107 4.85 3.03 -0.48
C GLU A 107 6.34 3.18 -0.24
N TRP A 108 7.13 3.00 -1.28
CA TRP A 108 8.59 3.06 -1.25
C TRP A 108 9.19 2.08 -0.24
N PRO A 109 8.78 0.79 -0.30
CA PRO A 109 9.31 -0.22 0.62
C PRO A 109 10.80 -0.45 0.45
N GLU A 110 11.36 -0.07 -0.69
CA GLU A 110 12.80 -0.18 -0.99
C GLU A 110 13.66 0.54 0.04
N LYS A 111 13.11 1.59 0.64
CA LYS A 111 13.81 2.37 1.66
C LYS A 111 13.98 1.62 3.00
N ILE A 112 13.13 0.63 3.23
CA ILE A 112 13.11 -0.09 4.50
C ILE A 112 13.02 -1.60 4.27
N GLU A 113 13.64 -2.10 3.21
CA GLU A 113 13.53 -3.50 2.77
C GLU A 113 13.81 -4.50 3.91
N GLN A 114 14.84 -4.24 4.72
CA GLN A 114 15.21 -5.14 5.81
C GLN A 114 14.18 -5.20 6.93
N LEU A 115 13.27 -4.23 7.02
CA LEU A 115 12.29 -4.13 8.09
C LEU A 115 10.95 -4.75 7.75
N LEU A 116 10.75 -5.14 6.50
CA LEU A 116 9.50 -5.76 6.06
C LEU A 116 9.34 -7.15 6.69
N PRO A 117 8.10 -7.53 7.08
CA PRO A 117 7.85 -8.88 7.58
C PRO A 117 8.15 -9.95 6.53
N ASP A 118 8.47 -11.16 6.97
CA ASP A 118 8.75 -12.27 6.06
C ASP A 118 7.57 -12.60 5.14
N ASN A 119 6.35 -12.40 5.63
CA ASN A 119 5.12 -12.69 4.88
C ASN A 119 4.53 -11.48 4.18
N VAL A 120 5.32 -10.42 3.95
CA VAL A 120 4.82 -9.23 3.28
C VAL A 120 4.25 -9.58 1.89
N MET A 121 3.09 -8.99 1.59
CA MET A 121 2.52 -9.09 0.24
C MET A 121 3.15 -8.02 -0.62
N THR A 122 3.53 -8.35 -1.85
CA THR A 122 4.07 -7.38 -2.79
C THR A 122 3.09 -7.15 -3.94
N VAL A 123 2.82 -5.88 -4.22
CA VAL A 123 2.06 -5.45 -5.39
C VAL A 123 2.98 -4.60 -6.25
N ARG A 124 3.29 -5.10 -7.44
CA ARG A 124 4.16 -4.37 -8.39
C ARG A 124 3.30 -3.74 -9.45
N ILE A 125 3.51 -2.45 -9.68
CA ILE A 125 2.75 -1.68 -10.68
C ILE A 125 3.69 -1.29 -11.81
N THR A 126 3.34 -1.69 -13.02
CA THR A 126 4.08 -1.34 -14.24
C THR A 126 3.25 -0.38 -15.08
N VAL A 127 3.86 0.71 -15.51
CA VAL A 127 3.23 1.68 -16.39
C VAL A 127 3.39 1.19 -17.83
N ASP A 128 2.29 0.82 -18.48
CA ASP A 128 2.31 0.33 -19.86
C ASP A 128 2.08 1.48 -20.87
N SER A 129 1.25 2.46 -20.49
CA SER A 129 0.99 3.66 -21.28
C SER A 129 0.42 4.72 -20.33
N ASP A 130 0.01 5.85 -20.88
CA ASP A 130 -0.60 6.93 -20.08
C ASP A 130 -1.82 6.45 -19.29
N THR A 131 -2.57 5.49 -19.82
CA THR A 131 -3.80 5.01 -19.21
C THR A 131 -3.75 3.55 -18.77
N ALA A 132 -2.79 2.78 -19.28
CA ALA A 132 -2.72 1.34 -19.01
C ALA A 132 -1.70 1.00 -17.95
N ARG A 133 -2.03 0.03 -17.11
CA ARG A 133 -1.17 -0.45 -16.02
C ARG A 133 -1.27 -1.97 -15.89
N THR A 134 -0.17 -2.58 -15.47
CA THR A 134 -0.14 -4.00 -15.13
C THR A 134 0.19 -4.13 -13.65
N PHE A 135 -0.58 -4.95 -12.95
CA PHE A 135 -0.42 -5.21 -11.50
C PHE A 135 -0.06 -6.66 -11.29
N GLU A 136 1.06 -6.89 -10.61
CA GLU A 136 1.47 -8.23 -10.21
C GLU A 136 1.30 -8.35 -8.70
N ILE A 137 0.42 -9.25 -8.26
CA ILE A 137 0.05 -9.46 -6.86
C ILE A 137 0.53 -10.85 -6.45
N ASP A 138 1.40 -10.95 -5.45
CA ASP A 138 1.91 -12.25 -5.02
C ASP A 138 1.06 -12.95 -3.97
#